data_7a911ab41825a8582cc46af88b9b131e
#
_entry.id   7a911ab41825a8582cc46af88b9b131e
#
_cell.length_a   1.000
_cell.length_b   1.000
_cell.length_c   1.000
_cell.angle_alpha   90.00
_cell.angle_beta   90.00
_cell.angle_gamma   90.00
#
_symmetry.space_group_name_H-M   'P 1'
#
loop_
_entity.id
_entity.type
_entity.pdbx_description
1 polymer ?
#
loop_
_entity_poly.entity_id
_entity_poly.type
_entity_poly.pdbx_seq_one_letter_code
_entity_poly.pdbx_strand_id
1 'polypeptide(L)'
;MREKIGTQCRNVVYCKPPSGVDYDYHFVKYTDYYNDGTKENKVALKKDYEKTFWVCSKGNRNHKQKKERFPLEKLEEVKATRLEMVNKTKRALGIKFGTKMENGQDAVIHTGNKFSSDRDLLRGPYVFGMDLSSTAELKYKYNQQPLAQQTEQLADVAAFDVETNIRDKSRWEWIEMATLSIKNTCITVVDFHFIQEKFPRITKEEALEKLYKYDEIYLSSINKERNIKQEFYIVDNEWQVLETIFKRAHEIKPDFISAWNMDYDISRSLECCARFGKDPKDLFSDPIVPEEFRFFKYNPGKEAGLSKKGVFKSYANFEKWPQVHCPSSFVFADSMCFYYNSRKHLGKEPSYKLDYILEKEFPKKEYIRKLKFDETKHLAGTIEWHLAMQSQYPFEYIIYNKFDCIALEYLDEQTLDLCSSLPSAVATGDYQDYESEPKRLANEMHWFNLERGYAYGNGGQDNVIELDKELIGRDDWIITLRADLLVEPGMNLMEDAPCLFTNIHEDNGDIDVTSSYPSSNAAMNTSRETLSKELISIDGVDEIDRRQCGINFSGGFVNAVEIGTKLFALPEMSEVLKEFDQDMN
;
A
#
# COMPACT_ATOMS: atom_id res chain seq x y z
N MET A 1 -31.86 6.16 -24.09
CA MET A 1 -30.64 6.93 -24.46
C MET A 1 -29.58 6.57 -23.43
N ARG A 2 -28.39 6.15 -23.84
CA ARG A 2 -27.29 5.85 -22.94
C ARG A 2 -26.80 7.14 -22.31
N GLU A 3 -26.92 7.27 -20.98
CA GLU A 3 -26.57 8.48 -20.24
C GLU A 3 -25.50 8.14 -19.19
N LYS A 4 -24.49 9.01 -19.11
CA LYS A 4 -23.43 8.86 -18.12
C LYS A 4 -23.95 9.23 -16.73
N ILE A 5 -23.81 8.32 -15.79
CA ILE A 5 -24.29 8.49 -14.41
C ILE A 5 -23.17 8.78 -13.41
N GLY A 6 -21.91 8.47 -13.73
CA GLY A 6 -20.79 8.74 -12.84
C GLY A 6 -19.44 8.50 -13.46
N THR A 7 -18.39 8.96 -12.80
CA THR A 7 -16.98 8.71 -13.13
C THR A 7 -16.21 8.36 -11.88
N GLN A 8 -15.38 7.34 -11.95
CA GLN A 8 -14.50 6.93 -10.87
C GLN A 8 -13.04 6.86 -11.34
N CYS A 9 -12.15 7.55 -10.65
CA CYS A 9 -10.72 7.50 -10.92
C CYS A 9 -10.06 6.42 -10.07
N ARG A 10 -9.31 5.52 -10.70
CA ARG A 10 -8.59 4.43 -10.04
C ARG A 10 -7.10 4.67 -9.91
N ASN A 11 -6.50 5.32 -10.90
CA ASN A 11 -5.05 5.53 -10.93
C ASN A 11 -4.70 6.93 -11.44
N VAL A 12 -3.76 7.58 -10.75
CA VAL A 12 -3.16 8.84 -11.18
C VAL A 12 -1.65 8.74 -11.02
N VAL A 13 -0.91 8.98 -12.11
CA VAL A 13 0.55 8.93 -12.10
C VAL A 13 1.12 10.27 -12.56
N TYR A 14 2.06 10.79 -11.78
CA TYR A 14 2.79 12.00 -12.14
C TYR A 14 3.90 11.67 -13.14
N CYS A 15 3.85 12.28 -14.31
CA CYS A 15 4.86 12.21 -15.34
C CYS A 15 5.80 13.42 -15.24
N LYS A 16 6.98 13.19 -14.65
CA LYS A 16 7.97 14.24 -14.47
C LYS A 16 8.54 14.68 -15.82
N PRO A 17 8.65 15.99 -16.08
CA PRO A 17 9.24 16.47 -17.33
C PRO A 17 10.72 16.10 -17.44
N PRO A 18 11.21 15.85 -18.66
CA PRO A 18 12.63 15.77 -18.94
C PRO A 18 13.32 17.13 -18.78
N SER A 19 14.65 17.13 -18.78
CA SER A 19 15.42 18.38 -18.67
C SER A 19 15.12 19.34 -19.81
N GLY A 20 14.83 20.61 -19.47
CA GLY A 20 14.52 21.67 -20.43
C GLY A 20 13.05 21.79 -20.84
N VAL A 21 12.18 20.96 -20.27
CA VAL A 21 10.73 21.08 -20.44
C VAL A 21 10.14 21.76 -19.22
N ASP A 22 9.29 22.76 -19.42
CA ASP A 22 8.72 23.65 -18.41
C ASP A 22 7.26 23.32 -18.05
N TYR A 23 6.75 22.19 -18.51
CA TYR A 23 5.41 21.67 -18.19
C TYR A 23 5.48 20.21 -17.74
N ASP A 24 4.45 19.77 -17.02
CA ASP A 24 4.34 18.39 -16.56
C ASP A 24 2.99 17.78 -16.94
N TYR A 25 2.87 16.46 -16.77
CA TYR A 25 1.63 15.75 -16.95
C TYR A 25 1.26 14.92 -15.71
N HIS A 26 -0.03 14.81 -15.50
CA HIS A 26 -0.62 13.74 -14.70
C HIS A 26 -1.37 12.81 -15.63
N PHE A 27 -0.94 11.58 -15.71
CA PHE A 27 -1.69 10.50 -16.35
C PHE A 27 -2.83 10.08 -15.42
N VAL A 28 -4.05 9.99 -15.95
CA VAL A 28 -5.25 9.65 -15.18
C VAL A 28 -5.97 8.51 -15.85
N LYS A 29 -6.22 7.42 -15.11
CA LYS A 29 -7.12 6.35 -15.50
C LYS A 29 -8.43 6.48 -14.74
N TYR A 30 -9.53 6.53 -15.47
CA TYR A 30 -10.87 6.62 -14.90
C TYR A 30 -11.86 5.75 -15.65
N THR A 31 -12.96 5.42 -14.99
CA THR A 31 -14.05 4.62 -15.55
C THR A 31 -15.32 5.44 -15.52
N ASP A 32 -15.96 5.59 -16.68
CA ASP A 32 -17.29 6.17 -16.81
C ASP A 32 -18.35 5.06 -16.69
N TYR A 33 -19.37 5.30 -15.90
CA TYR A 33 -20.51 4.41 -15.70
C TYR A 33 -21.76 4.99 -16.34
N TYR A 34 -22.60 4.13 -16.88
CA TYR A 34 -23.78 4.49 -17.63
C TYR A 34 -25.06 3.87 -17.04
N ASN A 35 -26.21 4.49 -17.31
CA ASN A 35 -27.54 4.09 -16.79
C ASN A 35 -28.02 2.73 -17.32
N ASP A 36 -27.41 2.19 -18.37
CA ASP A 36 -27.67 0.86 -18.91
C ASP A 36 -26.82 -0.26 -18.26
N GLY A 37 -26.08 0.08 -17.18
CA GLY A 37 -25.18 -0.83 -16.47
C GLY A 37 -23.84 -1.06 -17.16
N THR A 38 -23.59 -0.42 -18.30
CA THR A 38 -22.30 -0.51 -18.99
C THR A 38 -21.28 0.45 -18.40
N LYS A 39 -19.98 0.15 -18.61
CA LYS A 39 -18.86 1.00 -18.19
C LYS A 39 -17.82 1.12 -19.29
N GLU A 40 -17.05 2.20 -19.26
CA GLU A 40 -15.94 2.43 -20.18
C GLU A 40 -14.69 2.87 -19.41
N ASN A 41 -13.61 2.10 -19.58
CA ASN A 41 -12.30 2.44 -19.05
C ASN A 41 -11.62 3.47 -19.96
N LYS A 42 -11.19 4.58 -19.40
CA LYS A 42 -10.61 5.71 -20.12
C LYS A 42 -9.32 6.18 -19.50
N VAL A 43 -8.49 6.81 -20.31
CA VAL A 43 -7.25 7.47 -19.87
C VAL A 43 -7.21 8.90 -20.37
N ALA A 44 -6.56 9.78 -19.63
CA ALA A 44 -6.35 11.17 -20.00
C ALA A 44 -5.00 11.68 -19.51
N LEU A 45 -4.45 12.67 -20.20
CA LEU A 45 -3.32 13.46 -19.72
C LEU A 45 -3.81 14.83 -19.25
N LYS A 46 -3.47 15.18 -18.01
CA LYS A 46 -3.71 16.51 -17.44
C LYS A 46 -2.39 17.26 -17.42
N LYS A 47 -2.27 18.23 -18.32
CA LYS A 47 -1.10 19.12 -18.40
C LYS A 47 -1.18 20.16 -17.29
N ASP A 48 -0.04 20.44 -16.65
CA ASP A 48 0.15 21.52 -15.67
C ASP A 48 -0.94 21.55 -14.58
N TYR A 49 -1.20 20.38 -13.99
CA TYR A 49 -2.19 20.29 -12.91
C TYR A 49 -1.73 21.03 -11.67
N GLU A 50 -2.51 22.01 -11.23
CA GLU A 50 -2.23 22.77 -10.02
C GLU A 50 -2.84 22.08 -8.79
N LYS A 51 -1.96 21.68 -7.88
CA LYS A 51 -2.32 21.18 -6.55
C LYS A 51 -2.65 22.36 -5.63
N THR A 52 -3.63 22.16 -4.76
CA THR A 52 -3.99 23.11 -3.70
C THR A 52 -3.20 22.84 -2.42
N PHE A 53 -2.68 23.89 -1.81
CA PHE A 53 -2.09 23.89 -0.47
C PHE A 53 -2.34 25.24 0.19
N TRP A 54 -2.00 25.38 1.47
CA TRP A 54 -2.33 26.57 2.23
C TRP A 54 -1.10 27.14 2.92
N VAL A 55 -1.08 28.45 3.06
CA VAL A 55 -0.03 29.20 3.74
C VAL A 55 -0.68 30.11 4.79
N CYS A 56 -0.10 30.16 6.00
CA CYS A 56 -0.60 31.09 7.02
C CYS A 56 -0.61 32.53 6.49
N SER A 57 -1.74 33.21 6.63
CA SER A 57 -1.85 34.64 6.35
C SER A 57 -0.88 35.45 7.24
N LYS A 58 -0.48 36.64 6.77
CA LYS A 58 0.56 37.44 7.44
C LYS A 58 0.28 37.69 8.93
N GLY A 59 -0.94 37.90 9.30
CA GLY A 59 -1.37 38.17 10.70
C GLY A 59 -1.36 36.89 11.60
N ASN A 60 -1.25 35.73 11.02
CA ASN A 60 -1.36 34.45 11.74
C ASN A 60 -0.04 33.65 11.80
N ARG A 61 1.10 34.33 11.62
CA ARG A 61 2.45 33.72 11.66
C ARG A 61 3.14 33.96 13.01
N ASN A 62 2.42 33.79 14.11
CA ASN A 62 2.92 34.06 15.46
C ASN A 62 3.36 32.81 16.24
N HIS A 63 3.24 31.64 15.64
CA HIS A 63 3.70 30.38 16.21
C HIS A 63 5.07 29.98 15.61
N LYS A 64 5.93 29.38 16.42
CA LYS A 64 7.25 28.89 16.00
C LYS A 64 7.21 27.43 15.57
N GLN A 65 6.34 26.66 16.19
CA GLN A 65 6.22 25.23 15.98
C GLN A 65 5.14 24.93 14.92
N LYS A 66 5.30 23.82 14.22
CA LYS A 66 4.31 23.30 13.29
C LYS A 66 3.05 22.91 14.07
N LYS A 67 1.91 23.41 13.64
CA LYS A 67 0.61 22.95 14.14
C LYS A 67 0.17 21.71 13.39
N GLU A 68 -0.45 20.76 14.09
CA GLU A 68 -0.98 19.54 13.48
C GLU A 68 -2.06 19.87 12.45
N ARG A 69 -2.95 20.79 12.79
CA ARG A 69 -3.96 21.37 11.90
C ARG A 69 -4.11 22.87 12.16
N PHE A 70 -4.60 23.59 11.17
CA PHE A 70 -4.83 25.03 11.29
C PHE A 70 -6.13 25.44 10.60
N PRO A 71 -6.92 26.37 11.18
CA PRO A 71 -8.19 26.81 10.60
C PRO A 71 -8.00 27.44 9.22
N LEU A 72 -8.80 27.03 8.24
CA LEU A 72 -8.74 27.55 6.86
C LEU A 72 -8.94 29.07 6.81
N GLU A 73 -9.75 29.65 7.70
CA GLU A 73 -9.98 31.09 7.81
C GLU A 73 -8.71 31.91 8.12
N LYS A 74 -7.68 31.28 8.68
CA LYS A 74 -6.37 31.87 8.99
C LYS A 74 -5.32 31.58 7.95
N LEU A 75 -5.71 30.93 6.86
CA LEU A 75 -4.83 30.48 5.79
C LEU A 75 -5.20 31.16 4.47
N GLU A 76 -4.22 31.31 3.61
CA GLU A 76 -4.36 31.71 2.22
C GLU A 76 -4.21 30.47 1.33
N GLU A 77 -5.20 30.23 0.46
CA GLU A 77 -5.13 29.15 -0.52
C GLU A 77 -4.12 29.50 -1.62
N VAL A 78 -3.27 28.54 -1.94
CA VAL A 78 -2.26 28.64 -3.00
C VAL A 78 -2.43 27.45 -3.93
N LYS A 79 -2.43 27.71 -5.25
CA LYS A 79 -2.42 26.67 -6.28
C LYS A 79 -1.11 26.70 -7.03
N ALA A 80 -0.51 25.52 -7.21
CA ALA A 80 0.77 25.38 -7.90
C ALA A 80 0.90 24.05 -8.62
N THR A 81 1.52 24.07 -9.79
CA THR A 81 2.08 22.87 -10.40
C THR A 81 3.23 22.35 -9.55
N ARG A 82 3.63 21.09 -9.74
CA ARG A 82 4.80 20.54 -8.99
C ARG A 82 6.09 21.30 -9.30
N LEU A 83 6.22 21.87 -10.50
CA LEU A 83 7.38 22.65 -10.93
C LEU A 83 7.43 24.03 -10.25
N GLU A 84 6.26 24.63 -10.01
CA GLU A 84 6.17 25.99 -9.44
C GLU A 84 6.04 26.02 -7.91
N MET A 85 5.81 24.88 -7.29
CA MET A 85 5.42 24.77 -5.87
C MET A 85 6.36 25.53 -4.93
N VAL A 86 7.66 25.36 -5.07
CA VAL A 86 8.68 26.05 -4.26
C VAL A 86 8.59 27.57 -4.48
N ASN A 87 8.53 28.00 -5.72
CA ASN A 87 8.50 29.42 -6.08
C ASN A 87 7.23 30.10 -5.60
N LYS A 88 6.07 29.45 -5.78
CA LYS A 88 4.79 29.98 -5.28
C LYS A 88 4.76 30.01 -3.74
N THR A 89 5.33 29.01 -3.07
CA THR A 89 5.48 29.02 -1.61
C THR A 89 6.35 30.19 -1.14
N LYS A 90 7.54 30.39 -1.76
CA LYS A 90 8.40 31.54 -1.46
C LYS A 90 7.68 32.86 -1.61
N ARG A 91 6.91 33.05 -2.69
CA ARG A 91 6.12 34.27 -2.92
C ARG A 91 5.02 34.44 -1.87
N ALA A 92 4.24 33.41 -1.58
CA ALA A 92 3.17 33.44 -0.59
C ALA A 92 3.70 33.76 0.82
N LEU A 93 4.87 33.26 1.17
CA LEU A 93 5.55 33.56 2.44
C LEU A 93 6.22 34.91 2.44
N GLY A 94 6.37 35.58 1.31
CA GLY A 94 7.05 36.89 1.18
C GLY A 94 8.58 36.76 1.23
N ILE A 95 9.14 35.59 0.90
CA ILE A 95 10.58 35.38 0.83
C ILE A 95 11.11 36.01 -0.45
N LYS A 96 12.12 36.89 -0.31
CA LYS A 96 12.75 37.51 -1.48
C LYS A 96 13.61 36.48 -2.22
N PHE A 97 13.36 36.34 -3.52
CA PHE A 97 14.18 35.48 -4.39
C PHE A 97 15.64 35.92 -4.40
N GLY A 98 16.56 34.96 -4.28
CA GLY A 98 17.99 35.21 -4.38
C GLY A 98 18.66 35.88 -3.17
N THR A 99 17.96 36.13 -2.08
CA THR A 99 18.57 36.61 -0.84
C THR A 99 19.18 35.42 -0.09
N LYS A 100 20.47 35.24 -0.26
CA LYS A 100 21.26 34.36 0.62
C LYS A 100 21.79 35.19 1.77
N MET A 101 21.79 34.59 2.97
CA MET A 101 22.49 35.20 4.09
C MET A 101 24.02 35.10 3.88
N GLU A 102 24.82 35.89 4.59
CA GLU A 102 26.27 35.87 4.53
C GLU A 102 26.90 34.49 4.75
N ASN A 103 26.17 33.58 5.43
CA ASN A 103 26.59 32.20 5.65
C ASN A 103 26.05 31.21 4.58
N GLY A 104 25.52 31.68 3.46
CA GLY A 104 24.99 30.86 2.37
C GLY A 104 23.60 30.21 2.60
N GLN A 105 22.98 30.46 3.76
CA GLN A 105 21.65 29.99 4.07
C GLN A 105 20.54 30.87 3.45
N ASP A 106 19.36 30.29 3.20
CA ASP A 106 18.21 31.03 2.68
C ASP A 106 17.68 32.05 3.70
N ALA A 107 17.04 33.09 3.19
CA ALA A 107 16.54 34.21 3.99
C ALA A 107 15.56 33.78 5.09
N VAL A 108 15.64 34.48 6.21
CA VAL A 108 14.78 34.27 7.38
C VAL A 108 13.34 34.73 7.09
N ILE A 109 12.37 33.91 7.41
CA ILE A 109 10.96 34.34 7.48
C ILE A 109 10.70 35.13 8.78
N HIS A 110 9.68 35.97 8.79
CA HIS A 110 9.29 36.94 9.83
C HIS A 110 9.41 36.54 11.30
N THR A 111 9.64 35.27 11.63
CA THR A 111 9.71 34.75 13.00
C THR A 111 11.08 34.19 13.36
N GLY A 112 12.10 34.40 12.53
CA GLY A 112 13.43 33.85 12.77
C GLY A 112 13.66 32.41 12.30
N ASN A 113 12.66 31.74 11.72
CA ASN A 113 12.83 30.39 11.17
C ASN A 113 13.71 30.43 9.93
N LYS A 114 14.74 29.60 9.93
CA LYS A 114 15.67 29.43 8.81
C LYS A 114 15.35 28.13 8.08
N PHE A 115 15.35 28.17 6.75
CA PHE A 115 15.18 27.01 5.92
C PHE A 115 16.49 26.66 5.25
N SER A 116 16.95 25.44 5.45
CA SER A 116 18.21 24.93 4.91
C SER A 116 18.04 24.36 3.49
N SER A 117 16.81 24.04 3.10
CA SER A 117 16.49 23.45 1.80
C SER A 117 15.08 23.81 1.35
N ASP A 118 14.78 23.59 0.06
CA ASP A 118 13.42 23.71 -0.47
C ASP A 118 12.45 22.72 0.21
N ARG A 119 12.93 21.56 0.64
CA ARG A 119 12.15 20.58 1.38
C ARG A 119 11.75 21.13 2.75
N ASP A 120 12.67 21.75 3.48
CA ASP A 120 12.37 22.34 4.79
C ASP A 120 11.40 23.51 4.66
N LEU A 121 11.54 24.30 3.58
CA LEU A 121 10.59 25.36 3.28
C LEU A 121 9.16 24.84 3.12
N LEU A 122 8.98 23.78 2.30
CA LEU A 122 7.68 23.17 2.05
C LEU A 122 7.10 22.47 3.30
N ARG A 123 7.94 22.11 4.26
CA ARG A 123 7.57 21.53 5.55
C ARG A 123 7.55 22.54 6.69
N GLY A 124 7.78 23.80 6.39
CA GLY A 124 7.83 24.88 7.38
C GLY A 124 6.54 25.04 8.18
N PRO A 125 6.60 25.70 9.35
CA PRO A 125 5.48 25.78 10.29
C PRO A 125 4.27 26.56 9.74
N TYR A 126 4.46 27.30 8.64
CA TYR A 126 3.41 28.14 8.03
C TYR A 126 2.80 27.56 6.76
N VAL A 127 3.18 26.34 6.38
CA VAL A 127 2.67 25.68 5.15
C VAL A 127 1.89 24.44 5.53
N PHE A 128 0.70 24.27 5.00
CA PHE A 128 -0.22 23.18 5.32
C PHE A 128 -0.69 22.47 4.04
N GLY A 129 -1.05 21.19 4.16
CA GLY A 129 -1.56 20.39 3.04
C GLY A 129 -0.50 19.95 2.04
N MET A 130 0.80 20.07 2.34
CA MET A 130 1.87 19.67 1.42
C MET A 130 2.07 18.17 1.33
N ASP A 131 1.77 17.42 2.38
CA ASP A 131 1.95 15.96 2.40
C ASP A 131 0.95 15.23 1.48
N LEU A 132 -0.21 15.84 1.23
CA LEU A 132 -1.12 15.35 0.21
C LEU A 132 -0.47 15.48 -1.18
N SER A 133 -0.30 14.37 -1.89
CA SER A 133 0.27 14.41 -3.24
C SER A 133 -0.70 15.03 -4.26
N SER A 134 -0.17 15.62 -5.35
CA SER A 134 -1.01 16.08 -6.46
C SER A 134 -1.81 14.95 -7.12
N THR A 135 -1.27 13.73 -7.09
CA THR A 135 -1.95 12.53 -7.60
C THR A 135 -3.13 12.16 -6.73
N ALA A 136 -2.96 12.15 -5.41
CA ALA A 136 -4.04 11.89 -4.45
C ALA A 136 -5.14 12.96 -4.53
N GLU A 137 -4.77 14.23 -4.62
CA GLU A 137 -5.75 15.32 -4.76
C GLU A 137 -6.55 15.20 -6.06
N LEU A 138 -5.88 14.92 -7.18
CA LEU A 138 -6.56 14.77 -8.46
C LEU A 138 -7.49 13.55 -8.47
N LYS A 139 -7.06 12.43 -7.91
CA LYS A 139 -7.90 11.23 -7.74
C LYS A 139 -9.14 11.54 -6.90
N TYR A 140 -8.97 12.23 -5.76
CA TYR A 140 -10.06 12.62 -4.89
C TYR A 140 -11.08 13.52 -5.62
N LYS A 141 -10.63 14.53 -6.38
CA LYS A 141 -11.52 15.42 -7.14
C LYS A 141 -12.39 14.67 -8.17
N TYR A 142 -11.85 13.64 -8.80
CA TYR A 142 -12.65 12.78 -9.68
C TYR A 142 -13.70 11.98 -8.91
N ASN A 143 -13.37 11.51 -7.69
CA ASN A 143 -14.21 10.63 -6.90
C ASN A 143 -15.23 11.36 -6.01
N GLN A 144 -15.20 12.70 -5.96
CA GLN A 144 -16.19 13.51 -5.23
C GLN A 144 -17.53 13.70 -5.98
N GLN A 145 -17.67 13.16 -7.19
CA GLN A 145 -18.94 13.23 -7.91
C GLN A 145 -20.00 12.40 -7.19
N PRO A 146 -21.25 12.90 -7.03
CA PRO A 146 -22.27 12.27 -6.17
C PRO A 146 -22.55 10.79 -6.45
N LEU A 147 -22.40 10.35 -7.71
CA LEU A 147 -22.65 8.98 -8.13
C LEU A 147 -21.46 8.05 -7.89
N ALA A 148 -20.22 8.58 -7.85
CA ALA A 148 -19.05 7.79 -7.50
C ALA A 148 -19.10 7.31 -6.04
N GLN A 149 -19.78 8.02 -5.17
CA GLN A 149 -19.97 7.67 -3.76
C GLN A 149 -21.11 6.65 -3.52
N GLN A 150 -22.06 6.52 -4.46
CA GLN A 150 -23.23 5.66 -4.31
C GLN A 150 -23.05 4.25 -4.86
N THR A 151 -22.05 4.04 -5.71
CA THR A 151 -21.76 2.74 -6.31
C THR A 151 -20.33 2.35 -6.00
N GLU A 152 -20.12 1.60 -4.93
CA GLU A 152 -18.87 0.88 -4.74
C GLU A 152 -18.77 -0.19 -5.83
N GLN A 153 -18.08 0.16 -6.91
CA GLN A 153 -17.79 -0.77 -7.99
C GLN A 153 -16.49 -1.46 -7.69
N LEU A 154 -16.50 -2.78 -7.76
CA LEU A 154 -15.28 -3.58 -7.68
C LEU A 154 -14.29 -3.16 -8.76
N ALA A 155 -13.00 -3.17 -8.42
CA ALA A 155 -11.93 -2.92 -9.38
C ALA A 155 -11.85 -4.05 -10.42
N ASP A 156 -11.43 -3.70 -11.64
CA ASP A 156 -11.14 -4.69 -12.68
C ASP A 156 -9.71 -5.22 -12.48
N VAL A 157 -9.61 -6.44 -11.97
CA VAL A 157 -8.32 -7.11 -11.73
C VAL A 157 -8.08 -8.11 -12.85
N ALA A 158 -6.96 -7.97 -13.56
CA ALA A 158 -6.47 -8.95 -14.51
C ALA A 158 -5.38 -9.80 -13.86
N ALA A 159 -5.47 -11.10 -14.01
CA ALA A 159 -4.43 -12.04 -13.60
C ALA A 159 -3.39 -12.19 -14.72
N PHE A 160 -2.11 -12.17 -14.36
CA PHE A 160 -0.98 -12.30 -15.28
C PHE A 160 0.01 -13.31 -14.75
N ASP A 161 0.52 -14.15 -15.63
CA ASP A 161 1.52 -15.17 -15.29
C ASP A 161 2.39 -15.47 -16.52
N VAL A 162 3.69 -15.68 -16.30
CA VAL A 162 4.65 -16.09 -17.33
C VAL A 162 5.27 -17.45 -17.00
N GLU A 163 5.44 -18.27 -18.03
CA GLU A 163 6.19 -19.51 -17.91
C GLU A 163 7.49 -19.45 -18.72
N THR A 164 8.57 -19.91 -18.11
CA THR A 164 9.91 -19.77 -18.67
C THR A 164 10.54 -21.12 -19.01
N ASN A 165 11.48 -21.09 -19.94
CA ASN A 165 12.23 -22.26 -20.37
C ASN A 165 13.16 -22.78 -19.24
N ILE A 166 13.02 -24.06 -18.90
CA ILE A 166 13.91 -24.76 -17.97
C ILE A 166 14.57 -25.99 -18.59
N ARG A 167 14.38 -26.23 -19.89
CA ARG A 167 14.89 -27.41 -20.62
C ARG A 167 16.22 -27.12 -21.30
N ASP A 168 16.23 -26.03 -22.09
CA ASP A 168 17.38 -25.64 -22.91
C ASP A 168 18.25 -24.62 -22.17
N LYS A 169 19.48 -25.00 -21.88
CA LYS A 169 20.46 -24.13 -21.20
C LYS A 169 20.82 -22.89 -22.01
N SER A 170 20.66 -22.91 -23.34
CA SER A 170 20.94 -21.75 -24.20
C SER A 170 19.82 -20.70 -24.12
N ARG A 171 18.62 -21.12 -23.74
CA ARG A 171 17.43 -20.27 -23.56
C ARG A 171 16.92 -20.33 -22.11
N TRP A 172 17.79 -20.58 -21.17
CA TRP A 172 17.41 -20.70 -19.77
C TRP A 172 16.69 -19.47 -19.27
N GLU A 173 15.52 -19.67 -18.67
CA GLU A 173 14.63 -18.60 -18.15
C GLU A 173 14.12 -17.59 -19.22
N TRP A 174 14.17 -17.95 -20.52
CA TRP A 174 13.45 -17.20 -21.54
C TRP A 174 11.94 -17.43 -21.40
N ILE A 175 11.15 -16.40 -21.65
CA ILE A 175 9.69 -16.49 -21.59
C ILE A 175 9.18 -17.30 -22.77
N GLU A 176 8.57 -18.45 -22.50
CA GLU A 176 7.97 -19.31 -23.52
C GLU A 176 6.50 -18.96 -23.79
N MET A 177 5.79 -18.50 -22.74
CA MET A 177 4.41 -18.09 -22.84
C MET A 177 4.04 -17.12 -21.72
N ALA A 178 2.96 -16.37 -21.97
CA ALA A 178 2.33 -15.53 -20.96
C ALA A 178 0.81 -15.54 -21.14
N THR A 179 0.09 -15.45 -20.04
CA THR A 179 -1.37 -15.32 -20.05
C THR A 179 -1.80 -14.07 -19.28
N LEU A 180 -2.80 -13.38 -19.83
CA LEU A 180 -3.54 -12.31 -19.18
C LEU A 180 -5.02 -12.68 -19.18
N SER A 181 -5.61 -12.84 -18.01
CA SER A 181 -7.02 -13.20 -17.85
C SER A 181 -7.75 -12.11 -17.07
N ILE A 182 -8.91 -11.71 -17.57
CA ILE A 182 -9.78 -10.73 -16.92
C ILE A 182 -11.25 -11.04 -17.21
N LYS A 183 -12.02 -11.40 -16.19
CA LYS A 183 -13.45 -11.68 -16.29
C LYS A 183 -13.76 -12.74 -17.37
N ASN A 184 -14.33 -12.30 -18.46
CA ASN A 184 -14.71 -13.16 -19.58
C ASN A 184 -13.72 -13.12 -20.75
N THR A 185 -12.54 -12.57 -20.58
CA THR A 185 -11.51 -12.49 -21.64
C THR A 185 -10.21 -13.11 -21.12
N CYS A 186 -9.69 -14.08 -21.85
CA CYS A 186 -8.41 -14.70 -21.53
C CYS A 186 -7.53 -14.69 -22.77
N ILE A 187 -6.34 -14.15 -22.65
CA ILE A 187 -5.36 -13.95 -23.73
C ILE A 187 -4.12 -14.74 -23.38
N THR A 188 -3.79 -15.73 -24.17
CA THR A 188 -2.58 -16.54 -24.00
C THR A 188 -1.70 -16.40 -25.24
N VAL A 189 -0.47 -15.99 -25.03
CA VAL A 189 0.53 -15.78 -26.10
C VAL A 189 1.70 -16.75 -25.89
N VAL A 190 2.09 -17.43 -26.94
CA VAL A 190 3.09 -18.50 -26.88
C VAL A 190 4.19 -18.25 -27.91
N ASP A 191 5.45 -18.41 -27.51
CA ASP A 191 6.59 -18.47 -28.43
C ASP A 191 6.50 -19.77 -29.24
N PHE A 192 6.46 -19.66 -30.55
CA PHE A 192 6.34 -20.80 -31.44
C PHE A 192 7.46 -21.83 -31.30
N HIS A 193 8.66 -21.37 -30.93
CA HIS A 193 9.80 -22.22 -30.68
C HIS A 193 9.49 -23.27 -29.59
N PHE A 194 8.77 -22.90 -28.55
CA PHE A 194 8.35 -23.80 -27.49
C PHE A 194 7.58 -25.03 -27.98
N ILE A 195 6.69 -24.83 -28.96
CA ILE A 195 5.89 -25.91 -29.57
C ILE A 195 6.73 -26.69 -30.57
N GLN A 196 7.53 -25.99 -31.37
CA GLN A 196 8.35 -26.62 -32.44
C GLN A 196 9.42 -27.58 -31.90
N GLU A 197 9.95 -27.36 -30.72
CA GLU A 197 10.92 -28.28 -30.14
C GLU A 197 10.37 -29.71 -30.04
N LYS A 198 9.11 -29.87 -29.68
CA LYS A 198 8.43 -31.16 -29.62
C LYS A 198 7.85 -31.58 -30.96
N PHE A 199 7.34 -30.63 -31.75
CA PHE A 199 6.65 -30.86 -33.01
C PHE A 199 7.30 -30.07 -34.16
N PRO A 200 8.49 -30.47 -34.65
CA PRO A 200 9.30 -29.68 -35.59
C PRO A 200 8.62 -29.36 -36.94
N ARG A 201 7.58 -30.10 -37.32
CA ARG A 201 6.87 -29.94 -38.58
C ARG A 201 5.50 -29.28 -38.46
N ILE A 202 5.10 -28.90 -37.25
CA ILE A 202 3.80 -28.26 -37.03
C ILE A 202 3.82 -26.84 -37.58
N THR A 203 2.71 -26.42 -38.16
CA THR A 203 2.51 -25.01 -38.54
C THR A 203 1.88 -24.21 -37.39
N LYS A 204 1.92 -22.88 -37.46
CA LYS A 204 1.24 -22.04 -36.45
C LYS A 204 -0.27 -22.26 -36.44
N GLU A 205 -0.86 -22.46 -37.59
CA GLU A 205 -2.29 -22.71 -37.78
C GLU A 205 -2.70 -24.04 -37.12
N GLU A 206 -1.95 -25.12 -37.40
CA GLU A 206 -2.18 -26.42 -36.75
C GLU A 206 -1.97 -26.40 -35.23
N ALA A 207 -0.97 -25.64 -34.79
CA ALA A 207 -0.72 -25.46 -33.34
C ALA A 207 -1.88 -24.69 -32.69
N LEU A 208 -2.39 -23.66 -33.34
CA LEU A 208 -3.53 -22.86 -32.86
C LEU A 208 -4.80 -23.72 -32.78
N GLU A 209 -5.12 -24.53 -33.81
CA GLU A 209 -6.25 -25.46 -33.76
C GLU A 209 -6.15 -26.46 -32.60
N LYS A 210 -4.92 -26.98 -32.35
CA LYS A 210 -4.68 -27.87 -31.21
C LYS A 210 -4.89 -27.15 -29.89
N LEU A 211 -4.43 -25.90 -29.72
CA LEU A 211 -4.64 -25.14 -28.49
C LEU A 211 -6.12 -25.00 -28.18
N TYR A 212 -6.95 -24.60 -29.14
CA TYR A 212 -8.41 -24.52 -28.94
C TYR A 212 -9.03 -25.88 -28.58
N LYS A 213 -8.55 -26.96 -29.20
CA LYS A 213 -9.01 -28.32 -28.88
C LYS A 213 -8.64 -28.72 -27.46
N TYR A 214 -7.41 -28.45 -27.02
CA TYR A 214 -6.95 -28.77 -25.67
C TYR A 214 -7.67 -27.92 -24.62
N ASP A 215 -7.92 -26.67 -24.93
CA ASP A 215 -8.71 -25.78 -24.08
C ASP A 215 -10.13 -26.31 -23.85
N GLU A 216 -10.81 -26.78 -24.90
CA GLU A 216 -12.13 -27.40 -24.77
C GLU A 216 -12.06 -28.72 -23.99
N ILE A 217 -11.02 -29.52 -24.14
CA ILE A 217 -10.87 -30.78 -23.40
C ILE A 217 -10.71 -30.52 -21.90
N TYR A 218 -9.84 -29.60 -21.48
CA TYR A 218 -9.47 -29.45 -20.08
C TYR A 218 -10.26 -28.36 -19.35
N LEU A 219 -10.70 -27.31 -20.03
CA LEU A 219 -11.29 -26.12 -19.40
C LEU A 219 -12.73 -25.81 -19.86
N SER A 220 -13.39 -26.71 -20.60
CA SER A 220 -14.74 -26.44 -21.15
C SER A 220 -15.77 -26.06 -20.06
N SER A 221 -15.71 -26.65 -18.88
CA SER A 221 -16.63 -26.35 -17.77
C SER A 221 -16.43 -24.92 -17.28
N ILE A 222 -15.17 -24.52 -17.04
CA ILE A 222 -14.81 -23.19 -16.55
C ILE A 222 -15.07 -22.15 -17.64
N ASN A 223 -14.71 -22.43 -18.88
CA ASN A 223 -14.95 -21.53 -20.01
C ASN A 223 -16.45 -21.23 -20.18
N LYS A 224 -17.32 -22.23 -20.01
CA LYS A 224 -18.79 -22.05 -20.07
C LYS A 224 -19.32 -21.32 -18.86
N GLU A 225 -18.89 -21.66 -17.65
CA GLU A 225 -19.31 -21.01 -16.40
C GLU A 225 -19.03 -19.51 -16.44
N ARG A 226 -17.81 -19.13 -16.85
CA ARG A 226 -17.37 -17.73 -16.91
C ARG A 226 -17.67 -17.06 -18.26
N ASN A 227 -18.18 -17.76 -19.24
CA ASN A 227 -18.37 -17.27 -20.61
C ASN A 227 -17.06 -16.68 -21.18
N ILE A 228 -15.96 -17.45 -21.05
CA ILE A 228 -14.62 -16.98 -21.44
C ILE A 228 -14.51 -16.90 -22.96
N LYS A 229 -14.15 -15.72 -23.43
CA LYS A 229 -13.66 -15.50 -24.80
C LYS A 229 -12.15 -15.71 -24.81
N GLN A 230 -11.72 -16.87 -25.29
CA GLN A 230 -10.31 -17.21 -25.41
C GLN A 230 -9.69 -16.61 -26.66
N GLU A 231 -8.53 -15.99 -26.51
CA GLU A 231 -7.67 -15.51 -27.59
C GLU A 231 -6.29 -16.18 -27.46
N PHE A 232 -5.92 -17.05 -28.41
CA PHE A 232 -4.58 -17.61 -28.50
C PHE A 232 -3.78 -16.91 -29.58
N TYR A 233 -2.54 -16.56 -29.28
CA TYR A 233 -1.58 -15.99 -30.23
C TYR A 233 -0.30 -16.83 -30.21
N ILE A 234 0.23 -17.15 -31.40
CA ILE A 234 1.52 -17.82 -31.59
C ILE A 234 2.47 -16.85 -32.27
N VAL A 235 3.54 -16.50 -31.57
CA VAL A 235 4.51 -15.49 -32.00
C VAL A 235 5.90 -16.10 -32.20
N ASP A 236 6.88 -15.34 -32.72
CA ASP A 236 8.17 -15.88 -33.14
C ASP A 236 9.27 -15.79 -32.07
N ASN A 237 9.06 -15.05 -31.01
CA ASN A 237 10.03 -14.88 -29.92
C ASN A 237 9.40 -14.36 -28.64
N GLU A 238 10.14 -14.43 -27.52
CA GLU A 238 9.69 -14.00 -26.20
C GLU A 238 9.33 -12.50 -26.11
N TRP A 239 10.03 -11.62 -26.87
CA TRP A 239 9.67 -10.20 -26.88
C TRP A 239 8.24 -9.99 -27.42
N GLN A 240 7.89 -10.67 -28.51
CA GLN A 240 6.54 -10.59 -29.07
C GLN A 240 5.48 -11.19 -28.14
N VAL A 241 5.86 -12.14 -27.25
CA VAL A 241 4.95 -12.62 -26.19
C VAL A 241 4.54 -11.46 -25.30
N LEU A 242 5.51 -10.74 -24.73
CA LEU A 242 5.24 -9.61 -23.85
C LEU A 242 4.56 -8.44 -24.59
N GLU A 243 5.06 -8.08 -25.77
CA GLU A 243 4.51 -6.99 -26.58
C GLU A 243 3.02 -7.21 -26.89
N THR A 244 2.64 -8.44 -27.23
CA THR A 244 1.23 -8.78 -27.50
C THR A 244 0.38 -8.70 -26.25
N ILE A 245 0.84 -9.27 -25.13
CA ILE A 245 0.13 -9.23 -23.84
C ILE A 245 -0.11 -7.77 -23.39
N PHE A 246 0.94 -6.95 -23.35
CA PHE A 246 0.81 -5.58 -22.85
C PHE A 246 0.08 -4.65 -23.82
N LYS A 247 0.17 -4.88 -25.14
CA LYS A 247 -0.70 -4.21 -26.10
C LYS A 247 -2.18 -4.47 -25.79
N ARG A 248 -2.55 -5.73 -25.54
CA ARG A 248 -3.92 -6.09 -25.16
C ARG A 248 -4.30 -5.51 -23.78
N ALA A 249 -3.39 -5.51 -22.82
CA ALA A 249 -3.63 -4.89 -21.52
C ALA A 249 -3.92 -3.38 -21.63
N HIS A 250 -3.18 -2.65 -22.49
CA HIS A 250 -3.44 -1.23 -22.75
C HIS A 250 -4.76 -0.98 -23.52
N GLU A 251 -5.23 -1.94 -24.31
CA GLU A 251 -6.55 -1.86 -24.96
C GLU A 251 -7.70 -2.09 -23.95
N ILE A 252 -7.57 -3.10 -23.09
CA ILE A 252 -8.57 -3.49 -22.08
C ILE A 252 -8.61 -2.47 -20.92
N LYS A 253 -7.46 -1.95 -20.50
CA LYS A 253 -7.29 -1.00 -19.40
C LYS A 253 -7.86 -1.51 -18.07
N PRO A 254 -7.39 -2.67 -17.55
CA PRO A 254 -7.77 -3.10 -16.21
C PRO A 254 -7.36 -2.05 -15.16
N ASP A 255 -7.88 -2.17 -13.94
CA ASP A 255 -7.43 -1.35 -12.82
C ASP A 255 -6.13 -1.89 -12.22
N PHE A 256 -6.04 -3.22 -12.14
CA PHE A 256 -4.85 -3.93 -11.68
C PHE A 256 -4.44 -5.03 -12.64
N ILE A 257 -3.13 -5.25 -12.76
CA ILE A 257 -2.54 -6.49 -13.25
C ILE A 257 -1.91 -7.18 -12.06
N SER A 258 -2.42 -8.34 -11.71
CA SER A 258 -2.06 -9.11 -10.54
C SER A 258 -1.32 -10.38 -10.94
N ALA A 259 -0.23 -10.68 -10.23
CA ALA A 259 0.49 -11.93 -10.34
C ALA A 259 0.64 -12.60 -8.96
N TRP A 260 0.81 -13.92 -8.93
CA TRP A 260 1.15 -14.65 -7.71
C TRP A 260 2.67 -14.78 -7.60
N ASN A 261 3.31 -13.93 -6.79
CA ASN A 261 4.76 -13.71 -6.73
C ASN A 261 5.28 -12.84 -7.90
N MET A 262 4.75 -11.65 -8.00
CA MET A 262 5.01 -10.66 -9.06
C MET A 262 6.51 -10.38 -9.30
N ASP A 263 7.36 -10.54 -8.27
CA ASP A 263 8.81 -10.33 -8.40
C ASP A 263 9.42 -11.24 -9.48
N TYR A 264 8.94 -12.48 -9.59
CA TYR A 264 9.39 -13.40 -10.63
C TYR A 264 8.99 -12.92 -12.04
N ASP A 265 7.70 -12.65 -12.24
CA ASP A 265 7.15 -12.29 -13.55
C ASP A 265 7.75 -10.98 -14.09
N ILE A 266 7.88 -9.97 -13.22
CA ILE A 266 8.48 -8.69 -13.59
C ILE A 266 9.97 -8.85 -13.86
N SER A 267 10.71 -9.60 -13.05
CA SER A 267 12.15 -9.83 -13.28
C SER A 267 12.41 -10.51 -14.61
N ARG A 268 11.64 -11.56 -14.96
CA ARG A 268 11.74 -12.24 -16.27
C ARG A 268 11.39 -11.29 -17.44
N SER A 269 10.37 -10.45 -17.25
CA SER A 269 9.99 -9.44 -18.25
C SER A 269 11.10 -8.41 -18.49
N LEU A 270 11.77 -7.96 -17.43
CA LEU A 270 12.89 -7.03 -17.54
C LEU A 270 14.13 -7.65 -18.21
N GLU A 271 14.41 -8.92 -17.93
CA GLU A 271 15.47 -9.66 -18.60
C GLU A 271 15.19 -9.84 -20.09
N CYS A 272 13.93 -10.13 -20.45
CA CYS A 272 13.50 -10.17 -21.84
C CYS A 272 13.74 -8.80 -22.52
N CYS A 273 13.31 -7.69 -21.91
CA CYS A 273 13.60 -6.35 -22.42
C CYS A 273 15.10 -6.13 -22.66
N ALA A 274 15.93 -6.51 -21.70
CA ALA A 274 17.38 -6.37 -21.79
C ALA A 274 17.99 -7.21 -22.94
N ARG A 275 17.55 -8.46 -23.11
CA ARG A 275 18.00 -9.36 -24.19
C ARG A 275 17.69 -8.79 -25.59
N PHE A 276 16.54 -8.15 -25.73
CA PHE A 276 16.12 -7.55 -27.01
C PHE A 276 16.49 -6.07 -27.16
N GLY A 277 17.23 -5.50 -26.21
CA GLY A 277 17.63 -4.08 -26.25
C GLY A 277 16.45 -3.11 -26.23
N LYS A 278 15.37 -3.48 -25.55
CA LYS A 278 14.15 -2.68 -25.43
C LYS A 278 14.09 -1.99 -24.07
N ASP A 279 13.55 -0.77 -24.05
CA ASP A 279 13.34 -0.05 -22.78
C ASP A 279 11.99 -0.49 -22.16
N PRO A 280 11.96 -0.97 -20.91
CA PRO A 280 10.73 -1.34 -20.23
C PRO A 280 9.65 -0.23 -20.22
N LYS A 281 10.07 1.05 -20.24
CA LYS A 281 9.12 2.17 -20.29
C LYS A 281 8.19 2.12 -21.52
N ASP A 282 8.67 1.59 -22.65
CA ASP A 282 7.90 1.53 -23.89
C ASP A 282 6.91 0.37 -23.90
N LEU A 283 7.19 -0.68 -23.14
CA LEU A 283 6.29 -1.82 -22.95
C LEU A 283 5.17 -1.50 -21.94
N PHE A 284 5.53 -0.93 -20.80
CA PHE A 284 4.63 -0.80 -19.65
C PHE A 284 3.90 0.54 -19.57
N SER A 285 4.42 1.63 -20.17
CA SER A 285 3.71 2.91 -20.19
C SER A 285 2.57 2.91 -21.21
N ASP A 286 1.47 3.57 -20.87
CA ASP A 286 0.33 3.73 -21.79
C ASP A 286 0.75 4.53 -23.04
N PRO A 287 0.37 4.08 -24.25
CA PRO A 287 0.75 4.73 -25.51
C PRO A 287 0.33 6.21 -25.62
N ILE A 288 -0.69 6.66 -24.87
CA ILE A 288 -1.11 8.08 -24.85
C ILE A 288 -0.04 9.01 -24.27
N VAL A 289 0.87 8.47 -23.44
CA VAL A 289 1.93 9.26 -22.79
C VAL A 289 3.03 9.54 -23.81
N PRO A 290 3.40 10.81 -24.04
CA PRO A 290 4.53 11.15 -24.91
C PRO A 290 5.80 10.42 -24.47
N GLU A 291 6.60 9.97 -25.44
CA GLU A 291 7.76 9.10 -25.21
C GLU A 291 8.74 9.69 -24.19
N GLU A 292 8.98 10.99 -24.25
CA GLU A 292 9.88 11.71 -23.34
C GLU A 292 9.37 11.81 -21.89
N PHE A 293 8.08 11.55 -21.64
CA PHE A 293 7.46 11.51 -20.32
C PHE A 293 7.26 10.08 -19.80
N ARG A 294 7.51 9.06 -20.64
CA ARG A 294 7.43 7.66 -20.20
C ARG A 294 8.57 7.34 -19.24
N PHE A 295 8.26 6.54 -18.27
CA PHE A 295 9.25 5.99 -17.35
C PHE A 295 8.81 4.63 -16.83
N PHE A 296 9.78 3.88 -16.38
CA PHE A 296 9.57 2.63 -15.66
C PHE A 296 10.51 2.57 -14.46
N LYS A 297 10.00 2.19 -13.31
CA LYS A 297 10.79 1.94 -12.10
C LYS A 297 10.27 0.70 -11.42
N TYR A 298 11.16 -0.21 -11.14
CA TYR A 298 10.87 -1.40 -10.37
C TYR A 298 11.56 -1.32 -9.00
N ASN A 299 10.81 -1.66 -7.96
CA ASN A 299 11.30 -1.84 -6.61
C ASN A 299 10.94 -3.25 -6.17
N PRO A 300 11.91 -4.16 -5.94
CA PRO A 300 11.65 -5.53 -5.52
C PRO A 300 11.07 -5.64 -4.10
N GLY A 301 10.93 -4.52 -3.40
CA GLY A 301 10.38 -4.46 -2.06
C GLY A 301 11.42 -4.64 -0.97
N LYS A 302 11.05 -5.35 0.09
CA LYS A 302 11.93 -5.55 1.25
C LYS A 302 13.03 -6.56 0.93
N GLU A 303 14.27 -6.14 1.12
CA GLU A 303 15.45 -6.98 0.93
C GLU A 303 16.04 -7.41 2.29
N ALA A 304 16.67 -8.58 2.29
CA ALA A 304 17.39 -9.07 3.46
C ALA A 304 18.57 -8.14 3.78
N GLY A 305 18.76 -7.81 5.06
CA GLY A 305 19.83 -6.91 5.46
C GLY A 305 19.86 -6.60 6.95
N LEU A 306 20.86 -5.86 7.36
CA LEU A 306 20.98 -5.40 8.74
C LEU A 306 20.09 -4.18 8.98
N SER A 307 19.26 -4.24 10.01
CA SER A 307 18.49 -3.09 10.48
C SER A 307 19.43 -2.02 11.07
N LYS A 308 18.92 -0.78 11.24
CA LYS A 308 19.66 0.30 11.94
C LYS A 308 20.14 -0.08 13.36
N LYS A 309 19.52 -1.09 13.96
CA LYS A 309 19.87 -1.63 15.28
C LYS A 309 20.83 -2.84 15.20
N GLY A 310 21.40 -3.15 14.02
CA GLY A 310 22.32 -4.28 13.81
C GLY A 310 21.65 -5.67 13.79
N VAL A 311 20.34 -5.75 13.76
CA VAL A 311 19.61 -7.03 13.68
C VAL A 311 19.43 -7.41 12.21
N PHE A 312 19.87 -8.61 11.83
CA PHE A 312 19.63 -9.12 10.49
C PHE A 312 18.15 -9.48 10.31
N LYS A 313 17.54 -8.99 9.23
CA LYS A 313 16.17 -9.28 8.84
C LYS A 313 16.17 -9.94 7.47
N SER A 314 15.41 -11.02 7.33
CA SER A 314 15.09 -11.64 6.05
C SER A 314 13.56 -11.61 5.86
N TYR A 315 13.14 -11.60 4.60
CA TYR A 315 11.73 -11.52 4.26
C TYR A 315 11.37 -12.65 3.29
N ALA A 316 10.27 -13.35 3.57
CA ALA A 316 9.69 -14.28 2.62
C ALA A 316 9.05 -13.51 1.44
N ASN A 317 8.82 -14.18 0.30
CA ASN A 317 8.28 -13.52 -0.90
C ASN A 317 6.96 -12.79 -0.60
N PHE A 318 6.07 -13.39 0.18
CA PHE A 318 4.79 -12.78 0.59
C PHE A 318 4.92 -11.56 1.53
N GLU A 319 6.12 -11.25 2.02
CA GLU A 319 6.40 -10.09 2.89
C GLU A 319 7.13 -8.95 2.16
N LYS A 320 7.63 -9.19 0.94
CA LYS A 320 8.50 -8.26 0.21
C LYS A 320 7.79 -7.00 -0.26
N TRP A 321 6.57 -7.12 -0.78
CA TRP A 321 5.77 -6.02 -1.36
C TRP A 321 6.46 -5.33 -2.55
N PRO A 322 6.70 -6.05 -3.65
CA PRO A 322 7.29 -5.47 -4.85
C PRO A 322 6.37 -4.41 -5.48
N GLN A 323 6.96 -3.41 -6.13
CA GLN A 323 6.23 -2.28 -6.69
C GLN A 323 6.75 -1.91 -8.08
N VAL A 324 5.83 -1.68 -9.00
CA VAL A 324 6.12 -1.11 -10.32
C VAL A 324 5.52 0.29 -10.42
N HIS A 325 6.32 1.24 -10.88
CA HIS A 325 5.88 2.61 -11.14
C HIS A 325 6.09 2.93 -12.61
N CYS A 326 5.00 3.14 -13.33
CA CYS A 326 4.96 3.60 -14.71
C CYS A 326 3.63 4.34 -14.97
N PRO A 327 3.57 5.24 -15.96
CA PRO A 327 2.32 5.89 -16.33
C PRO A 327 1.46 4.93 -17.17
N SER A 328 0.69 4.09 -16.50
CA SER A 328 -0.13 3.03 -17.08
C SER A 328 -1.56 3.09 -16.59
N SER A 329 -2.50 2.57 -17.41
CA SER A 329 -3.90 2.43 -17.02
C SER A 329 -4.12 1.43 -15.89
N PHE A 330 -3.17 0.55 -15.64
CA PHE A 330 -3.19 -0.48 -14.61
C PHE A 330 -2.06 -0.29 -13.59
N VAL A 331 -2.29 -0.78 -12.40
CA VAL A 331 -1.27 -0.88 -11.35
C VAL A 331 -0.90 -2.35 -11.18
N PHE A 332 0.39 -2.64 -11.13
CA PHE A 332 0.85 -3.99 -10.81
C PHE A 332 0.67 -4.28 -9.33
N ALA A 333 0.14 -5.44 -9.02
CA ALA A 333 -0.14 -5.88 -7.65
C ALA A 333 0.32 -7.33 -7.42
N ASP A 334 1.02 -7.57 -6.33
CA ASP A 334 1.37 -8.92 -5.90
C ASP A 334 0.24 -9.50 -5.04
N SER A 335 -0.53 -10.43 -5.61
CA SER A 335 -1.67 -11.04 -4.91
C SER A 335 -1.26 -11.86 -3.70
N MET A 336 -0.09 -12.49 -3.71
CA MET A 336 0.41 -13.25 -2.56
C MET A 336 0.74 -12.33 -1.39
N CYS A 337 1.40 -11.19 -1.65
CA CYS A 337 1.68 -10.16 -0.64
C CYS A 337 0.38 -9.56 -0.10
N PHE A 338 -0.59 -9.31 -0.98
CA PHE A 338 -1.88 -8.74 -0.60
C PHE A 338 -2.69 -9.71 0.26
N TYR A 339 -2.77 -10.98 -0.15
CA TYR A 339 -3.42 -12.05 0.61
C TYR A 339 -2.84 -12.18 2.02
N TYR A 340 -1.50 -12.20 2.14
CA TYR A 340 -0.82 -12.22 3.44
C TYR A 340 -1.14 -10.97 4.27
N ASN A 341 -1.00 -9.77 3.70
CA ASN A 341 -1.17 -8.52 4.45
C ASN A 341 -2.58 -8.35 5.01
N SER A 342 -3.60 -8.79 4.26
CA SER A 342 -5.00 -8.76 4.70
C SER A 342 -5.27 -9.72 5.87
N ARG A 343 -4.49 -10.79 5.99
CA ARG A 343 -4.68 -11.88 6.98
C ARG A 343 -3.57 -12.00 8.03
N LYS A 344 -2.57 -11.11 8.02
CA LYS A 344 -1.43 -11.18 8.97
C LYS A 344 -1.84 -11.20 10.44
N HIS A 345 -3.01 -10.64 10.77
CA HIS A 345 -3.58 -10.67 12.12
C HIS A 345 -4.07 -12.06 12.55
N LEU A 346 -4.28 -12.98 11.61
CA LEU A 346 -4.66 -14.37 11.86
C LEU A 346 -3.44 -15.30 11.98
N GLY A 347 -2.22 -14.77 11.79
CA GLY A 347 -0.99 -15.54 11.75
C GLY A 347 -0.54 -15.87 10.32
N LYS A 348 0.54 -16.65 10.22
CA LYS A 348 1.09 -17.09 8.92
C LYS A 348 0.47 -18.41 8.49
N GLU A 349 0.20 -18.53 7.19
CA GLU A 349 -0.20 -19.80 6.61
C GLU A 349 0.96 -20.81 6.58
N PRO A 350 0.69 -22.11 6.68
CA PRO A 350 1.70 -23.14 6.52
C PRO A 350 2.42 -23.09 5.17
N SER A 351 1.72 -22.65 4.12
CA SER A 351 2.26 -22.47 2.77
C SER A 351 1.55 -21.33 2.03
N TYR A 352 2.33 -20.55 1.26
CA TYR A 352 1.83 -19.54 0.33
C TYR A 352 1.93 -20.00 -1.14
N LYS A 353 2.07 -21.31 -1.40
CA LYS A 353 1.90 -21.84 -2.75
C LYS A 353 0.45 -21.65 -3.20
N LEU A 354 0.24 -21.23 -4.44
CA LEU A 354 -1.11 -20.96 -4.96
C LEU A 354 -2.04 -22.18 -4.80
N ASP A 355 -1.55 -23.39 -5.08
CA ASP A 355 -2.33 -24.64 -4.94
C ASP A 355 -2.86 -24.85 -3.51
N TYR A 356 -2.02 -24.58 -2.50
CA TYR A 356 -2.41 -24.68 -1.09
C TYR A 356 -3.49 -23.63 -0.74
N ILE A 357 -3.32 -22.40 -1.19
CA ILE A 357 -4.29 -21.34 -0.91
C ILE A 357 -5.62 -21.61 -1.62
N LEU A 358 -5.59 -22.09 -2.87
CA LEU A 358 -6.80 -22.49 -3.58
C LEU A 358 -7.54 -23.64 -2.86
N GLU A 359 -6.80 -24.60 -2.32
CA GLU A 359 -7.39 -25.70 -1.55
C GLU A 359 -8.09 -25.20 -0.28
N LYS A 360 -7.46 -24.26 0.40
CA LYS A 360 -7.98 -23.65 1.62
C LYS A 360 -9.24 -22.82 1.35
N GLU A 361 -9.20 -21.93 0.34
CA GLU A 361 -10.29 -20.98 0.05
C GLU A 361 -11.48 -21.67 -0.68
N PHE A 362 -11.21 -22.76 -1.40
CA PHE A 362 -12.24 -23.50 -2.15
C PHE A 362 -12.38 -24.97 -1.73
N PRO A 363 -12.63 -25.29 -0.45
CA PRO A 363 -12.64 -26.68 0.02
C PRO A 363 -13.72 -27.54 -0.67
N LYS A 364 -14.78 -26.94 -1.22
CA LYS A 364 -15.91 -27.62 -1.88
C LYS A 364 -15.87 -27.54 -3.41
N LYS A 365 -14.92 -26.79 -4.01
CA LYS A 365 -14.83 -26.59 -5.46
C LYS A 365 -13.57 -27.26 -6.00
N GLU A 366 -13.58 -28.58 -6.12
CA GLU A 366 -12.41 -29.36 -6.55
C GLU A 366 -11.90 -28.99 -7.96
N TYR A 367 -12.75 -28.41 -8.80
CA TYR A 367 -12.36 -27.95 -10.13
C TYR A 367 -11.50 -26.66 -10.12
N ILE A 368 -11.46 -25.94 -8.98
CA ILE A 368 -10.56 -24.81 -8.79
C ILE A 368 -9.31 -25.31 -8.03
N ARG A 369 -8.52 -26.15 -8.69
CA ARG A 369 -7.23 -26.66 -8.23
C ARG A 369 -6.26 -26.59 -9.39
N LYS A 370 -4.96 -26.39 -9.09
CA LYS A 370 -3.94 -26.48 -10.11
C LYS A 370 -4.09 -27.75 -10.92
N LEU A 371 -4.05 -27.62 -12.25
CA LEU A 371 -4.17 -28.77 -13.14
C LEU A 371 -3.02 -29.74 -12.89
N LYS A 372 -3.36 -30.98 -12.63
CA LYS A 372 -2.41 -32.09 -12.44
C LYS A 372 -2.77 -33.15 -13.45
N PHE A 373 -2.02 -33.20 -14.54
CA PHE A 373 -2.24 -34.17 -15.59
C PHE A 373 -1.86 -35.57 -15.11
N ASP A 374 -2.69 -36.56 -15.41
CA ASP A 374 -2.57 -37.92 -14.83
C ASP A 374 -1.20 -38.55 -15.06
N GLU A 375 -0.61 -38.34 -16.22
CA GLU A 375 0.69 -38.90 -16.61
C GLU A 375 1.85 -38.35 -15.76
N THR A 376 1.74 -37.13 -15.26
CA THR A 376 2.78 -36.44 -14.52
C THR A 376 2.40 -36.12 -13.06
N LYS A 377 1.21 -36.53 -12.64
CA LYS A 377 0.65 -36.20 -11.32
C LYS A 377 1.58 -36.56 -10.14
N HIS A 378 2.32 -37.65 -10.28
CA HIS A 378 3.28 -38.11 -9.25
C HIS A 378 4.47 -37.15 -9.05
N LEU A 379 4.74 -36.26 -10.00
CA LEU A 379 5.78 -35.23 -9.94
C LEU A 379 5.22 -33.85 -9.54
N ALA A 380 3.91 -33.70 -9.36
CA ALA A 380 3.26 -32.42 -9.16
C ALA A 380 3.88 -31.63 -7.98
N GLY A 381 4.18 -30.36 -8.23
CA GLY A 381 4.78 -29.45 -7.25
C GLY A 381 6.31 -29.47 -7.19
N THR A 382 6.97 -30.19 -8.09
CA THR A 382 8.44 -30.25 -8.23
C THR A 382 8.90 -29.59 -9.54
N ILE A 383 10.20 -29.30 -9.65
CA ILE A 383 10.80 -28.77 -10.89
C ILE A 383 10.80 -29.83 -12.00
N GLU A 384 10.91 -31.11 -11.62
CA GLU A 384 10.84 -32.25 -12.52
C GLU A 384 9.48 -32.33 -13.23
N TRP A 385 8.41 -31.93 -12.55
CA TRP A 385 7.09 -31.83 -13.17
C TRP A 385 7.09 -30.79 -14.31
N HIS A 386 7.58 -29.59 -14.06
CA HIS A 386 7.68 -28.55 -15.07
C HIS A 386 8.55 -28.99 -16.26
N LEU A 387 9.68 -29.66 -15.99
CA LEU A 387 10.55 -30.19 -17.02
C LEU A 387 9.86 -31.27 -17.87
N ALA A 388 9.13 -32.20 -17.26
CA ALA A 388 8.36 -33.23 -17.95
C ALA A 388 7.23 -32.61 -18.80
N MET A 389 6.50 -31.65 -18.23
CA MET A 389 5.41 -30.96 -18.94
C MET A 389 5.93 -30.19 -20.15
N GLN A 390 6.96 -29.38 -19.98
CA GLN A 390 7.55 -28.63 -21.09
C GLN A 390 8.11 -29.54 -22.20
N SER A 391 8.69 -30.67 -21.83
CA SER A 391 9.33 -31.58 -22.81
C SER A 391 8.34 -32.50 -23.51
N GLN A 392 7.32 -32.99 -22.81
CA GLN A 392 6.44 -34.05 -23.29
C GLN A 392 5.02 -33.59 -23.58
N TYR A 393 4.53 -32.56 -22.87
CA TYR A 393 3.14 -32.13 -22.89
C TYR A 393 2.99 -30.61 -23.09
N PRO A 394 3.59 -30.01 -24.16
CA PRO A 394 3.63 -28.54 -24.31
C PRO A 394 2.23 -27.89 -24.42
N PHE A 395 1.27 -28.55 -25.07
CA PHE A 395 -0.09 -27.99 -25.16
C PHE A 395 -0.80 -27.98 -23.83
N GLU A 396 -0.70 -29.05 -23.06
CA GLU A 396 -1.22 -29.15 -21.70
C GLU A 396 -0.55 -28.13 -20.78
N TYR A 397 0.73 -27.86 -20.96
CA TYR A 397 1.47 -26.87 -20.17
C TYR A 397 0.99 -25.43 -20.46
N ILE A 398 0.63 -25.13 -21.71
CA ILE A 398 0.02 -23.84 -22.08
C ILE A 398 -1.36 -23.71 -21.41
N ILE A 399 -2.16 -24.77 -21.39
CA ILE A 399 -3.46 -24.77 -20.72
C ILE A 399 -3.30 -24.63 -19.18
N TYR A 400 -2.24 -25.18 -18.61
CA TYR A 400 -1.89 -24.99 -17.20
C TYR A 400 -1.63 -23.51 -16.89
N ASN A 401 -0.79 -22.80 -17.64
CA ASN A 401 -0.54 -21.36 -17.46
C ASN A 401 -1.84 -20.53 -17.56
N LYS A 402 -2.70 -20.85 -18.54
CA LYS A 402 -4.03 -20.24 -18.63
C LYS A 402 -4.85 -20.46 -17.36
N PHE A 403 -4.86 -21.69 -16.86
CA PHE A 403 -5.65 -22.04 -15.67
C PHE A 403 -5.15 -21.31 -14.43
N ASP A 404 -3.85 -21.15 -14.24
CA ASP A 404 -3.27 -20.44 -13.09
C ASP A 404 -3.77 -18.99 -13.03
N CYS A 405 -3.85 -18.30 -14.16
CA CYS A 405 -4.45 -16.96 -14.23
C CYS A 405 -5.95 -16.95 -13.89
N ILE A 406 -6.72 -17.89 -14.42
CA ILE A 406 -8.17 -17.99 -14.11
C ILE A 406 -8.37 -18.31 -12.63
N ALA A 407 -7.55 -19.21 -12.06
CA ALA A 407 -7.62 -19.57 -10.65
C ALA A 407 -7.30 -18.37 -9.73
N LEU A 408 -6.35 -17.52 -10.15
CA LEU A 408 -6.03 -16.30 -9.43
C LEU A 408 -7.18 -15.29 -9.46
N GLU A 409 -7.91 -15.18 -10.57
CA GLU A 409 -9.14 -14.37 -10.62
C GLU A 409 -10.22 -14.92 -9.67
N TYR A 410 -10.45 -16.24 -9.67
CA TYR A 410 -11.39 -16.88 -8.74
C TYR A 410 -10.99 -16.60 -7.28
N LEU A 411 -9.70 -16.62 -6.97
CA LEU A 411 -9.21 -16.34 -5.63
C LEU A 411 -9.55 -14.90 -5.22
N ASP A 412 -9.27 -13.91 -6.07
CA ASP A 412 -9.58 -12.51 -5.76
C ASP A 412 -11.10 -12.26 -5.66
N GLU A 413 -11.90 -12.88 -6.52
CA GLU A 413 -13.37 -12.81 -6.45
C GLU A 413 -13.94 -13.43 -5.17
N GLN A 414 -13.31 -14.49 -4.64
CA GLN A 414 -13.71 -15.14 -3.39
C GLN A 414 -13.27 -14.34 -2.17
N THR A 415 -12.05 -13.84 -2.17
CA THR A 415 -11.43 -13.18 -1.02
C THR A 415 -11.70 -11.69 -1.01
N LEU A 416 -12.00 -11.09 -2.16
CA LEU A 416 -12.19 -9.66 -2.38
C LEU A 416 -10.96 -8.82 -1.97
N ASP A 417 -9.78 -9.40 -2.04
CA ASP A 417 -8.56 -8.77 -1.54
C ASP A 417 -8.15 -7.54 -2.37
N LEU A 418 -8.02 -7.67 -3.69
CA LEU A 418 -7.66 -6.56 -4.56
C LEU A 418 -8.89 -5.81 -5.06
N CYS A 419 -9.91 -6.52 -5.51
CA CYS A 419 -11.06 -5.89 -6.17
C CYS A 419 -11.88 -4.99 -5.26
N SER A 420 -11.93 -5.24 -3.94
CA SER A 420 -12.73 -4.44 -2.99
C SER A 420 -11.93 -3.77 -1.88
N SER A 421 -10.73 -4.24 -1.55
CA SER A 421 -9.98 -3.74 -0.38
C SER A 421 -9.35 -2.37 -0.57
N LEU A 422 -9.15 -1.93 -1.81
CA LEU A 422 -8.63 -0.60 -2.10
C LEU A 422 -9.80 0.37 -2.30
N PRO A 423 -10.06 1.27 -1.34
CA PRO A 423 -11.18 2.18 -1.43
C PRO A 423 -11.05 3.07 -2.66
N SER A 424 -12.14 3.17 -3.41
CA SER A 424 -12.19 3.92 -4.65
C SER A 424 -12.66 5.36 -4.48
N ALA A 425 -13.41 5.63 -3.40
CA ALA A 425 -14.01 6.93 -3.15
C ALA A 425 -13.01 7.95 -2.57
N VAL A 426 -11.98 7.49 -1.87
CA VAL A 426 -10.95 8.34 -1.27
C VAL A 426 -9.60 8.09 -1.94
N ALA A 427 -8.75 9.11 -1.98
CA ALA A 427 -7.43 9.03 -2.62
C ALA A 427 -6.38 8.25 -1.80
N THR A 428 -6.80 7.28 -1.01
CA THR A 428 -5.98 6.58 -0.02
C THR A 428 -5.65 5.15 -0.39
N GLY A 429 -6.36 4.60 -1.37
CA GLY A 429 -6.30 3.19 -1.70
C GLY A 429 -5.25 2.83 -2.75
N ASP A 430 -4.10 3.48 -2.78
CA ASP A 430 -3.05 3.13 -3.73
C ASP A 430 -2.26 1.92 -3.22
N TYR A 431 -2.04 0.93 -4.11
CA TYR A 431 -1.27 -0.28 -3.80
C TYR A 431 0.11 0.02 -3.20
N GLN A 432 0.77 1.06 -3.69
CA GLN A 432 2.10 1.46 -3.25
C GLN A 432 2.16 1.89 -1.79
N ASP A 433 1.07 2.43 -1.27
CA ASP A 433 0.96 2.92 0.10
C ASP A 433 0.19 1.95 1.02
N TYR A 434 -0.45 0.92 0.45
CA TYR A 434 -1.35 0.03 1.17
C TYR A 434 -0.65 -0.74 2.31
N GLU A 435 0.61 -1.12 2.16
CA GLU A 435 1.37 -1.80 3.20
C GLU A 435 1.56 -0.92 4.45
N SER A 436 1.63 0.39 4.27
CA SER A 436 1.90 1.35 5.34
C SER A 436 0.60 1.99 5.84
N GLU A 437 0.10 1.51 6.95
CA GLU A 437 -1.08 2.07 7.60
C GLU A 437 -1.00 3.59 7.86
N PRO A 438 0.12 4.16 8.35
CA PRO A 438 0.25 5.62 8.53
C PRO A 438 0.09 6.39 7.22
N LYS A 439 0.56 5.86 6.09
CA LYS A 439 0.40 6.53 4.79
C LYS A 439 -1.04 6.49 4.30
N ARG A 440 -1.74 5.37 4.49
CA ARG A 440 -3.16 5.25 4.16
C ARG A 440 -3.97 6.29 4.95
N LEU A 441 -3.76 6.35 6.26
CA LEU A 441 -4.48 7.25 7.15
C LEU A 441 -4.17 8.73 6.89
N ALA A 442 -2.93 9.07 6.47
CA ALA A 442 -2.54 10.46 6.26
C ALA A 442 -3.43 11.20 5.24
N ASN A 443 -3.79 10.54 4.13
CA ASN A 443 -4.67 11.13 3.13
C ASN A 443 -6.11 11.28 3.65
N GLU A 444 -6.63 10.27 4.34
CA GLU A 444 -7.97 10.30 4.94
C GLU A 444 -8.08 11.41 5.98
N MET A 445 -7.10 11.52 6.87
CA MET A 445 -7.04 12.57 7.88
C MET A 445 -6.97 13.96 7.27
N HIS A 446 -6.28 14.11 6.12
CA HIS A 446 -6.24 15.37 5.39
C HIS A 446 -7.65 15.79 4.94
N TRP A 447 -8.38 14.89 4.26
CA TRP A 447 -9.74 15.19 3.77
C TRP A 447 -10.74 15.37 4.90
N PHE A 448 -10.66 14.54 5.93
CA PHE A 448 -11.47 14.69 7.15
C PHE A 448 -11.32 16.08 7.79
N ASN A 449 -10.10 16.60 7.85
CA ASN A 449 -9.86 17.94 8.39
C ASN A 449 -10.37 19.04 7.45
N LEU A 450 -10.15 18.93 6.14
CA LEU A 450 -10.62 19.91 5.16
C LEU A 450 -12.14 20.10 5.20
N GLU A 451 -12.91 19.00 5.29
CA GLU A 451 -14.36 19.04 5.43
C GLU A 451 -14.82 19.78 6.70
N ARG A 452 -13.95 19.85 7.71
CA ARG A 452 -14.21 20.54 8.99
C ARG A 452 -13.62 21.94 9.07
N GLY A 453 -13.12 22.46 7.95
CA GLY A 453 -12.56 23.80 7.89
C GLY A 453 -11.13 23.93 8.40
N TYR A 454 -10.36 22.84 8.41
CA TYR A 454 -8.96 22.83 8.83
C TYR A 454 -8.06 22.27 7.72
N ALA A 455 -6.88 22.86 7.55
CA ALA A 455 -5.81 22.26 6.76
C ALA A 455 -4.86 21.48 7.67
N TYR A 456 -4.50 20.25 7.26
CA TYR A 456 -3.61 19.39 8.01
C TYR A 456 -2.15 19.82 7.84
N GLY A 457 -1.38 19.78 8.92
CA GLY A 457 0.04 20.13 8.92
C GLY A 457 0.89 19.03 8.30
N ASN A 458 2.02 19.41 7.72
CA ASN A 458 2.94 18.43 7.13
C ASN A 458 3.65 17.63 8.21
N GLY A 459 3.74 16.32 8.02
CA GLY A 459 4.57 15.45 8.83
C GLY A 459 6.06 15.73 8.58
N GLY A 460 6.85 15.62 9.61
CA GLY A 460 8.31 15.67 9.56
C GLY A 460 8.84 15.13 10.87
N GLN A 461 9.97 14.42 10.83
CA GLN A 461 10.52 13.77 12.02
C GLN A 461 10.77 14.78 13.16
N ASP A 462 11.28 15.97 12.83
CA ASP A 462 11.54 17.01 13.82
C ASP A 462 10.23 17.59 14.41
N ASN A 463 9.19 17.74 13.57
CA ASN A 463 7.88 18.21 14.02
C ASN A 463 7.19 17.18 14.94
N VAL A 464 7.35 15.88 14.66
CA VAL A 464 6.82 14.79 15.50
C VAL A 464 7.53 14.80 16.85
N ILE A 465 8.85 14.93 16.87
CA ILE A 465 9.64 15.01 18.10
C ILE A 465 9.22 16.21 18.96
N GLU A 466 8.98 17.38 18.37
CA GLU A 466 8.50 18.54 19.13
C GLU A 466 7.09 18.37 19.69
N LEU A 467 6.19 17.73 18.93
CA LEU A 467 4.85 17.41 19.40
C LEU A 467 4.88 16.33 20.48
N ASP A 468 5.79 15.36 20.35
CA ASP A 468 5.95 14.30 21.34
C ASP A 468 6.52 14.83 22.66
N LYS A 469 7.39 15.85 22.62
CA LYS A 469 7.87 16.53 23.83
C LYS A 469 6.76 17.16 24.66
N GLU A 470 5.68 17.64 24.02
CA GLU A 470 4.49 18.14 24.74
C GLU A 470 3.70 17.02 25.43
N LEU A 471 3.90 15.77 25.02
CA LEU A 471 3.22 14.58 25.55
C LEU A 471 4.11 13.75 26.48
N ILE A 472 5.43 14.02 26.50
CA ILE A 472 6.36 13.35 27.42
C ILE A 472 5.86 13.50 28.85
N GLY A 473 5.85 12.40 29.58
CA GLY A 473 5.33 12.31 30.94
C GLY A 473 3.83 12.06 31.04
N ARG A 474 3.10 11.95 29.93
CA ARG A 474 1.70 11.47 29.95
C ARG A 474 1.62 9.96 29.77
N ASP A 475 2.46 9.41 28.89
CA ASP A 475 2.54 7.98 28.63
C ASP A 475 3.19 7.24 29.83
N ASP A 476 4.13 7.89 30.53
CA ASP A 476 4.78 7.35 31.74
C ASP A 476 3.82 7.23 32.93
N TRP A 477 2.66 7.87 32.86
CA TRP A 477 1.62 7.78 33.90
C TRP A 477 0.60 6.67 33.65
N ILE A 478 0.68 6.00 32.51
CA ILE A 478 -0.09 4.79 32.26
C ILE A 478 0.63 3.65 32.96
N ILE A 479 0.12 3.25 34.13
CA ILE A 479 0.58 2.04 34.79
C ILE A 479 0.16 0.87 33.92
N THR A 480 1.08 0.40 33.11
CA THR A 480 0.92 -0.87 32.42
C THR A 480 1.26 -1.98 33.40
N LEU A 481 0.25 -2.76 33.74
CA LEU A 481 0.45 -4.02 34.45
C LEU A 481 1.19 -4.96 33.50
N ARG A 482 2.45 -5.18 33.77
CA ARG A 482 3.21 -6.23 33.12
C ARG A 482 2.86 -7.55 33.80
N ALA A 483 2.61 -8.58 33.00
CA ALA A 483 2.26 -9.92 33.49
C ALA A 483 3.34 -10.49 34.44
N ASP A 484 4.61 -10.11 34.22
CA ASP A 484 5.76 -10.48 35.01
C ASP A 484 5.82 -9.75 36.39
N LEU A 485 4.95 -8.77 36.61
CA LEU A 485 4.86 -8.01 37.86
C LEU A 485 3.58 -8.31 38.65
N LEU A 486 2.77 -9.27 38.21
CA LEU A 486 1.61 -9.75 38.98
C LEU A 486 2.10 -10.61 40.14
N VAL A 487 2.16 -10.01 41.30
CA VAL A 487 2.55 -10.67 42.57
C VAL A 487 1.36 -10.76 43.53
N GLU A 488 1.38 -11.75 44.38
CA GLU A 488 0.35 -11.86 45.41
C GLU A 488 0.38 -10.64 46.36
N PRO A 489 -0.77 -10.22 46.91
CA PRO A 489 -0.83 -9.10 47.84
C PRO A 489 0.11 -9.30 49.04
N GLY A 490 1.01 -8.35 49.24
CA GLY A 490 1.99 -8.40 50.33
C GLY A 490 3.37 -8.92 49.94
N MET A 491 3.58 -9.34 48.68
CA MET A 491 4.90 -9.70 48.15
C MET A 491 5.78 -8.45 47.98
N ASN A 492 7.04 -8.56 48.37
CA ASN A 492 8.04 -7.54 48.06
C ASN A 492 8.70 -7.86 46.74
N LEU A 493 8.43 -7.05 45.70
CA LEU A 493 8.95 -7.25 44.35
C LEU A 493 10.48 -7.36 44.28
N MET A 494 11.19 -6.65 45.15
CA MET A 494 12.66 -6.66 45.17
C MET A 494 13.25 -7.93 45.77
N GLU A 495 12.55 -8.54 46.75
CA GLU A 495 13.01 -9.75 47.44
C GLU A 495 12.41 -11.03 46.84
N ASP A 496 11.13 -10.98 46.43
CA ASP A 496 10.35 -12.15 46.05
C ASP A 496 10.25 -12.36 44.53
N ALA A 497 10.58 -11.34 43.72
CA ALA A 497 10.51 -11.42 42.26
C ALA A 497 11.28 -12.62 41.64
N PRO A 498 12.46 -13.03 42.13
CA PRO A 498 13.14 -14.21 41.64
C PRO A 498 12.32 -15.51 41.75
N CYS A 499 11.44 -15.59 42.72
CA CYS A 499 10.60 -16.78 42.94
C CYS A 499 9.50 -16.92 41.87
N LEU A 500 9.04 -15.82 41.28
CA LEU A 500 8.02 -15.81 40.20
C LEU A 500 8.55 -16.42 38.92
N PHE A 501 9.82 -16.22 38.58
CA PHE A 501 10.42 -16.71 37.35
C PHE A 501 10.75 -18.21 37.38
N THR A 502 10.67 -18.85 38.52
CA THR A 502 10.96 -20.28 38.67
C THR A 502 9.70 -21.13 38.79
N ASN A 503 8.53 -20.55 38.85
CA ASN A 503 7.28 -21.27 38.98
C ASN A 503 6.76 -21.68 37.57
N ILE A 504 6.42 -22.95 37.46
CA ILE A 504 5.74 -23.49 36.29
C ILE A 504 4.25 -23.54 36.62
N HIS A 505 3.45 -22.82 35.89
CA HIS A 505 1.99 -22.85 36.00
C HIS A 505 1.42 -23.76 34.93
N GLU A 506 0.62 -24.74 35.34
CA GLU A 506 -0.15 -25.61 34.42
C GLU A 506 -1.54 -25.00 34.23
N ASP A 507 -2.16 -25.33 33.09
CA ASP A 507 -3.54 -24.89 32.75
C ASP A 507 -3.73 -23.35 32.70
N ASN A 508 -2.73 -22.63 32.21
CA ASN A 508 -2.83 -21.18 32.04
C ASN A 508 -3.67 -20.85 30.80
N GLY A 509 -4.67 -19.97 31.00
CA GLY A 509 -5.41 -19.33 29.92
C GLY A 509 -4.91 -17.92 29.70
N ASP A 510 -4.59 -17.57 28.47
CA ASP A 510 -4.29 -16.20 28.05
C ASP A 510 -5.47 -15.62 27.30
N ILE A 511 -6.00 -14.50 27.77
CA ILE A 511 -7.10 -13.78 27.11
C ILE A 511 -6.59 -12.40 26.73
N ASP A 512 -6.35 -12.20 25.44
CA ASP A 512 -5.99 -10.90 24.90
C ASP A 512 -7.22 -10.17 24.36
N VAL A 513 -7.38 -8.91 24.77
CA VAL A 513 -8.45 -8.03 24.29
C VAL A 513 -7.96 -7.29 23.06
N THR A 514 -8.41 -7.69 21.88
CA THR A 514 -8.07 -7.05 20.61
C THR A 514 -8.35 -5.55 20.67
N SER A 515 -7.34 -4.74 20.31
CA SER A 515 -7.43 -3.27 20.26
C SER A 515 -7.84 -2.61 21.58
N SER A 516 -7.45 -3.18 22.71
CA SER A 516 -7.80 -2.67 24.05
C SER A 516 -7.40 -1.19 24.24
N TYR A 517 -6.15 -0.82 23.92
CA TYR A 517 -5.68 0.56 24.02
C TYR A 517 -6.43 1.53 23.10
N PRO A 518 -6.56 1.29 21.78
CA PRO A 518 -7.34 2.16 20.92
C PRO A 518 -8.80 2.30 21.34
N SER A 519 -9.43 1.21 21.74
CA SER A 519 -10.82 1.21 22.20
C SER A 519 -11.00 2.00 23.50
N SER A 520 -10.06 1.87 24.44
CA SER A 520 -10.06 2.64 25.68
C SER A 520 -9.84 4.13 25.41
N ASN A 521 -8.89 4.49 24.55
CA ASN A 521 -8.66 5.87 24.15
C ASN A 521 -9.89 6.49 23.49
N ALA A 522 -10.57 5.74 22.63
CA ALA A 522 -11.81 6.20 21.98
C ALA A 522 -12.95 6.38 23.01
N ALA A 523 -13.12 5.42 23.91
CA ALA A 523 -14.15 5.47 24.95
C ALA A 523 -13.94 6.63 25.94
N MET A 524 -12.68 6.93 26.28
CA MET A 524 -12.30 8.04 27.15
C MET A 524 -12.15 9.38 26.41
N ASN A 525 -12.34 9.40 25.10
CA ASN A 525 -12.08 10.57 24.25
C ASN A 525 -10.65 11.14 24.44
N THR A 526 -9.67 10.25 24.57
CA THR A 526 -8.27 10.63 24.83
C THR A 526 -7.58 10.97 23.52
N SER A 527 -7.18 12.22 23.34
CA SER A 527 -6.42 12.68 22.19
C SER A 527 -5.51 13.84 22.59
N ARG A 528 -4.59 14.23 21.70
CA ARG A 528 -3.75 15.42 21.91
C ARG A 528 -4.56 16.70 22.15
N GLU A 529 -5.77 16.75 21.62
CA GLU A 529 -6.65 17.92 21.72
C GLU A 529 -7.53 17.91 22.96
N THR A 530 -7.84 16.74 23.49
CA THR A 530 -8.72 16.56 24.66
C THR A 530 -7.95 16.42 25.96
N LEU A 531 -6.63 16.22 25.90
CA LEU A 531 -5.76 16.19 27.07
C LEU A 531 -5.11 17.55 27.30
N SER A 532 -5.26 18.09 28.49
CA SER A 532 -4.52 19.25 28.99
C SER A 532 -3.53 18.80 30.06
N LYS A 533 -2.33 19.36 30.03
CA LYS A 533 -1.33 19.19 31.09
C LYS A 533 -1.34 20.45 31.92
N GLU A 534 -1.65 20.30 33.20
CA GLU A 534 -1.64 21.39 34.17
C GLU A 534 -0.83 20.94 35.40
N LEU A 535 0.19 21.71 35.71
CA LEU A 535 0.93 21.52 36.95
C LEU A 535 0.22 22.32 38.08
N ILE A 536 -0.30 21.59 39.02
CA ILE A 536 -0.96 22.18 40.19
C ILE A 536 0.01 22.11 41.38
N SER A 537 0.44 23.26 41.87
CA SER A 537 1.16 23.34 43.14
C SER A 537 0.17 23.16 44.28
N ILE A 538 0.38 22.13 45.10
CA ILE A 538 -0.48 21.81 46.21
C ILE A 538 0.34 21.96 47.50
N ASP A 539 -0.07 22.85 48.38
CA ASP A 539 0.47 22.97 49.72
C ASP A 539 -0.15 21.87 50.61
N GLY A 540 0.62 20.83 50.87
CA GLY A 540 0.19 19.71 51.72
C GLY A 540 -0.17 18.46 50.92
N VAL A 541 0.75 17.51 50.88
CA VAL A 541 0.61 16.25 50.12
C VAL A 541 -0.53 15.37 50.61
N ASP A 542 -0.90 15.50 51.91
CA ASP A 542 -1.99 14.74 52.51
C ASP A 542 -3.39 15.18 52.03
N GLU A 543 -3.49 16.39 51.47
CA GLU A 543 -4.71 16.97 50.94
C GLU A 543 -4.78 16.92 49.41
N ILE A 544 -3.81 16.31 48.73
CA ILE A 544 -4.00 16.01 47.32
C ILE A 544 -5.33 15.31 47.23
N ASP A 545 -6.28 16.04 46.68
CA ASP A 545 -7.55 15.43 46.40
C ASP A 545 -7.26 14.27 45.42
N ARG A 546 -7.13 13.07 46.03
CA ARG A 546 -6.79 11.83 45.32
C ARG A 546 -7.69 11.59 44.13
N ARG A 547 -8.84 12.29 44.06
CA ARG A 547 -9.75 12.34 42.93
C ARG A 547 -9.14 13.00 41.68
N GLN A 548 -8.11 13.82 41.83
CA GLN A 548 -7.46 14.46 40.67
C GLN A 548 -6.41 13.56 40.01
N CYS A 549 -5.93 12.52 40.69
CA CYS A 549 -4.92 11.60 40.19
C CYS A 549 -5.51 10.27 39.72
N GLY A 550 -6.77 10.22 39.41
CA GLY A 550 -7.45 9.01 39.00
C GLY A 550 -8.16 9.13 37.67
N ILE A 551 -8.77 8.05 37.24
CA ILE A 551 -9.58 7.98 36.03
C ILE A 551 -11.05 8.01 36.41
N ASN A 552 -11.79 8.95 35.85
CA ASN A 552 -13.22 9.05 36.04
C ASN A 552 -13.93 8.21 34.99
N PHE A 553 -14.55 7.12 35.41
CA PHE A 553 -15.41 6.29 34.56
C PHE A 553 -16.87 6.66 34.79
N SER A 554 -17.74 6.33 33.82
CA SER A 554 -19.19 6.55 33.94
C SER A 554 -19.87 5.92 35.17
N GLY A 555 -19.20 5.04 35.87
CA GLY A 555 -19.68 4.36 37.07
C GLY A 555 -18.91 4.66 38.35
N GLY A 556 -17.92 5.54 38.32
CA GLY A 556 -17.13 5.88 39.50
C GLY A 556 -15.72 6.38 39.16
N PHE A 557 -15.07 6.91 40.18
CA PHE A 557 -13.70 7.38 40.12
C PHE A 557 -12.75 6.30 40.65
N VAL A 558 -11.68 6.00 39.94
CA VAL A 558 -10.63 5.08 40.36
C VAL A 558 -9.34 5.88 40.63
N ASN A 559 -8.87 5.86 41.83
CA ASN A 559 -7.63 6.53 42.20
C ASN A 559 -6.43 5.66 41.80
N ALA A 560 -5.73 6.08 40.74
CA ALA A 560 -4.57 5.34 40.20
C ALA A 560 -3.41 5.25 41.21
N VAL A 561 -3.24 6.29 42.05
CA VAL A 561 -2.19 6.32 43.06
C VAL A 561 -2.48 5.33 44.18
N GLU A 562 -3.73 5.27 44.65
CA GLU A 562 -4.13 4.33 45.68
C GLU A 562 -3.99 2.89 45.25
N ILE A 563 -4.37 2.60 43.98
CA ILE A 563 -4.17 1.27 43.37
C ILE A 563 -2.67 0.98 43.23
N GLY A 564 -1.89 1.91 42.70
CA GLY A 564 -0.44 1.75 42.54
C GLY A 564 0.27 1.56 43.88
N THR A 565 -0.05 2.36 44.88
CA THR A 565 0.56 2.24 46.21
C THR A 565 0.21 0.90 46.87
N LYS A 566 -1.03 0.43 46.72
CA LYS A 566 -1.46 -0.85 47.31
C LYS A 566 -0.95 -2.08 46.59
N LEU A 567 -0.89 -2.04 45.23
CA LEU A 567 -0.48 -3.17 44.41
C LEU A 567 1.03 -3.29 44.22
N PHE A 568 1.76 -2.16 44.20
CA PHE A 568 3.14 -2.12 43.75
C PHE A 568 4.09 -1.51 44.81
N ALA A 569 3.64 -1.19 46.00
CA ALA A 569 4.42 -0.47 47.01
C ALA A 569 5.18 0.74 46.39
N LEU A 570 4.51 1.48 45.50
CA LEU A 570 5.10 2.64 44.86
C LEU A 570 5.49 3.71 45.90
N PRO A 571 6.54 4.51 45.61
CA PRO A 571 6.92 5.61 46.46
C PRO A 571 5.74 6.58 46.67
N GLU A 572 5.77 7.27 47.80
CA GLU A 572 4.70 8.24 48.10
C GLU A 572 4.63 9.32 46.99
N MET A 573 3.43 9.83 46.75
CA MET A 573 3.19 10.83 45.69
C MET A 573 4.12 12.05 45.80
N SER A 574 4.54 12.42 47.00
CA SER A 574 5.51 13.49 47.23
C SER A 574 6.88 13.24 46.63
N GLU A 575 7.30 11.98 46.51
CA GLU A 575 8.57 11.61 45.88
C GLU A 575 8.42 11.60 44.35
N VAL A 576 7.32 11.08 43.86
CA VAL A 576 6.99 11.09 42.43
C VAL A 576 6.89 12.52 41.88
N LEU A 577 6.24 13.42 42.62
CA LEU A 577 6.12 14.83 42.22
C LEU A 577 7.45 15.57 42.27
N LYS A 578 8.36 15.21 43.18
CA LYS A 578 9.71 15.79 43.25
C LYS A 578 10.57 15.36 42.05
N GLU A 579 10.51 14.10 41.65
CA GLU A 579 11.16 13.63 40.43
C GLU A 579 10.60 14.34 39.19
N PHE A 580 9.29 14.49 39.12
CA PHE A 580 8.62 15.18 38.01
C PHE A 580 8.99 16.67 37.92
N ASP A 581 9.13 17.37 39.03
CA ASP A 581 9.59 18.76 39.09
C ASP A 581 11.07 18.91 38.69
N GLN A 582 11.90 17.90 38.94
CA GLN A 582 13.32 17.91 38.52
C GLN A 582 13.48 17.70 37.02
N ASP A 583 12.63 16.92 36.39
CA ASP A 583 12.68 16.67 34.94
C ASP A 583 12.06 17.81 34.09
N MET A 584 11.30 18.72 34.74
CA MET A 584 10.65 19.85 34.06
C MET A 584 11.50 21.14 34.09
N ASN A 585 12.58 21.21 34.87
CA ASN A 585 13.53 22.31 34.94
C ASN A 585 14.80 22.00 34.12
#